data_7a55e7a08a7fe5ce624e7cc1bb67c481
#
_entry.id   7a55e7a08a7fe5ce624e7cc1bb67c481
#
_cell.length_a   1.000
_cell.length_b   1.000
_cell.length_c   1.000
_cell.angle_alpha   90.00
_cell.angle_beta   90.00
_cell.angle_gamma   90.00
#
_symmetry.space_group_name_H-M   'P 1'
#
loop_
_entity.id
_entity.type
_entity.pdbx_description
1 polymer ?
#
loop_
_entity_poly.entity_id
_entity_poly.type
_entity_poly.pdbx_seq_one_letter_code
_entity_poly.pdbx_strand_id
1 'polypeptide(L)'
;MDFKDFSDKVFQKSMTKFDEAELYRIDSETKKIGIFNGELDKYGFSNTSGISLRGIRAGSPGYSYTEAIDDKSIDILIEGALGSAEAVESDSVLSLTEGGLIYPSLPDNNGKFSDLTTDDKIEIMLKLEKSTISRDERIKTVQECLYQEFGSSRSILNNKGVDLNYQSKGGFAYISVVAKQENDTKTGTSFRIFRDPGSLDIEDMADEAASEALSMLGASPVDSGMYPVVLRFNVFAEILEAFFPVFAADNVQKGLSGLKGKLETVIATKNITIWDDPFHEDGFSGTPFDDEGIPTSKKLIIEKGVLKTFLYNLRSASKEGKESTGNGFRTSYKAAVGISPTNVYLEPGDSSLEDLLKKADDGIFITSVAGLHSGLDTVSGDFSVQAMGYRIKNGVKGEPVNGITISGNFFKVLESVESIGSDLRFTLPGNGHFGSPSILVRGASISGN
;
A
#
# COMPACT_ATOMS: atom_id res chain seq x y z
N MET A 1 -30.44 -7.76 17.25
CA MET A 1 -30.28 -9.00 16.43
C MET A 1 -28.79 -9.22 16.29
N ASP A 2 -28.31 -10.44 16.44
CA ASP A 2 -26.90 -10.72 16.15
C ASP A 2 -26.65 -10.87 14.64
N PHE A 3 -25.38 -10.95 14.23
CA PHE A 3 -25.04 -10.99 12.80
C PHE A 3 -25.47 -12.28 12.13
N LYS A 4 -25.50 -13.39 12.85
CA LYS A 4 -25.94 -14.68 12.31
C LYS A 4 -27.44 -14.65 11.98
N ASP A 5 -28.28 -14.23 12.94
CA ASP A 5 -29.71 -14.06 12.72
C ASP A 5 -30.00 -13.08 11.57
N PHE A 6 -29.21 -12.02 11.48
CA PHE A 6 -29.33 -11.03 10.38
C PHE A 6 -29.00 -11.66 9.03
N SER A 7 -27.89 -12.37 8.92
CA SER A 7 -27.46 -13.00 7.67
C SER A 7 -28.45 -14.06 7.20
N ASP A 8 -28.96 -14.90 8.12
CA ASP A 8 -29.95 -15.92 7.80
C ASP A 8 -31.23 -15.29 7.21
N LYS A 9 -31.74 -14.20 7.80
CA LYS A 9 -32.88 -13.47 7.29
C LYS A 9 -32.61 -12.80 5.95
N VAL A 10 -31.41 -12.20 5.76
CA VAL A 10 -31.01 -11.62 4.48
C VAL A 10 -31.01 -12.69 3.40
N PHE A 11 -30.37 -13.83 3.61
CA PHE A 11 -30.35 -14.92 2.62
C PHE A 11 -31.75 -15.46 2.35
N GLN A 12 -32.58 -15.69 3.36
CA GLN A 12 -33.96 -16.16 3.16
C GLN A 12 -34.77 -15.22 2.24
N LYS A 13 -34.65 -13.90 2.43
CA LYS A 13 -35.37 -12.92 1.59
C LYS A 13 -34.70 -12.70 0.23
N SER A 14 -33.37 -12.64 0.18
CA SER A 14 -32.62 -12.33 -1.06
C SER A 14 -32.80 -13.40 -2.13
N MET A 15 -32.93 -14.69 -1.76
CA MET A 15 -33.11 -15.80 -2.70
C MET A 15 -34.43 -15.76 -3.50
N THR A 16 -35.35 -14.89 -3.14
CA THR A 16 -36.54 -14.61 -3.95
C THR A 16 -36.30 -13.57 -5.05
N LYS A 17 -35.19 -12.86 -5.02
CA LYS A 17 -34.84 -11.71 -5.88
C LYS A 17 -33.57 -11.94 -6.71
N PHE A 18 -32.64 -12.74 -6.20
CA PHE A 18 -31.32 -13.00 -6.77
C PHE A 18 -31.10 -14.50 -6.98
N ASP A 19 -30.31 -14.83 -8.00
CA ASP A 19 -29.84 -16.20 -8.24
C ASP A 19 -28.76 -16.57 -7.22
N GLU A 20 -27.87 -15.61 -6.90
CA GLU A 20 -26.79 -15.74 -5.93
C GLU A 20 -26.72 -14.48 -5.05
N ALA A 21 -26.36 -14.66 -3.79
CA ALA A 21 -26.22 -13.56 -2.83
C ALA A 21 -25.01 -13.75 -1.91
N GLU A 22 -24.31 -12.66 -1.64
CA GLU A 22 -23.15 -12.61 -0.75
C GLU A 22 -23.29 -11.44 0.21
N LEU A 23 -23.01 -11.71 1.48
CA LEU A 23 -22.81 -10.68 2.51
C LEU A 23 -21.33 -10.54 2.79
N TYR A 24 -20.86 -9.30 2.75
CA TYR A 24 -19.54 -8.90 3.22
C TYR A 24 -19.71 -7.99 4.44
N ARG A 25 -19.04 -8.30 5.54
CA ARG A 25 -18.98 -7.46 6.73
C ARG A 25 -17.54 -7.11 7.04
N ILE A 26 -17.30 -5.85 7.41
CA ILE A 26 -16.04 -5.40 7.94
C ILE A 26 -16.28 -4.57 9.22
N ASP A 27 -15.55 -4.94 10.27
CA ASP A 27 -15.42 -4.17 11.49
C ASP A 27 -13.97 -3.68 11.55
N SER A 28 -13.77 -2.38 11.74
CA SER A 28 -12.43 -1.78 11.82
C SER A 28 -12.29 -0.97 13.09
N GLU A 29 -11.16 -1.10 13.76
CA GLU A 29 -10.79 -0.33 14.94
C GLU A 29 -9.51 0.45 14.67
N THR A 30 -9.42 1.67 15.19
CA THR A 30 -8.21 2.50 15.13
C THR A 30 -8.04 3.19 16.46
N LYS A 31 -6.82 3.12 17.01
CA LYS A 31 -6.39 3.87 18.18
C LYS A 31 -5.24 4.78 17.77
N LYS A 32 -5.32 6.05 18.15
CA LYS A 32 -4.30 7.08 17.85
C LYS A 32 -3.83 7.76 19.13
N ILE A 33 -2.51 7.97 19.24
CA ILE A 33 -1.85 8.73 20.28
C ILE A 33 -0.92 9.71 19.58
N GLY A 34 -1.12 11.00 19.77
CA GLY A 34 -0.25 12.05 19.26
C GLY A 34 0.40 12.81 20.41
N ILE A 35 1.70 13.05 20.32
CA ILE A 35 2.47 13.84 21.29
C ILE A 35 2.92 15.13 20.63
N PHE A 36 2.86 16.22 21.38
CA PHE A 36 3.34 17.52 20.94
C PHE A 36 3.84 18.35 22.14
N ASN A 37 5.06 18.87 22.06
CA ASN A 37 5.72 19.67 23.09
C ASN A 37 5.78 18.99 24.47
N GLY A 38 6.04 17.69 24.50
CA GLY A 38 6.18 16.91 25.73
C GLY A 38 4.86 16.57 26.42
N GLU A 39 3.71 16.77 25.74
CA GLU A 39 2.38 16.50 26.28
C GLU A 39 1.55 15.66 25.30
N LEU A 40 0.55 14.95 25.82
CA LEU A 40 -0.45 14.27 25.03
C LEU A 40 -1.33 15.29 24.29
N ASP A 41 -1.18 15.42 22.98
CA ASP A 41 -1.96 16.34 22.14
C ASP A 41 -3.23 15.68 21.59
N LYS A 42 -3.13 14.43 21.15
CA LYS A 42 -4.24 13.70 20.53
C LYS A 42 -4.39 12.31 21.14
N TYR A 43 -5.60 11.98 21.51
CA TYR A 43 -6.01 10.62 21.85
C TYR A 43 -7.35 10.34 21.17
N GLY A 44 -7.36 9.28 20.35
CA GLY A 44 -8.55 8.91 19.61
C GLY A 44 -8.74 7.40 19.55
N PHE A 45 -10.01 6.99 19.67
CA PHE A 45 -10.43 5.63 19.40
C PHE A 45 -11.63 5.67 18.46
N SER A 46 -11.57 4.92 17.38
CA SER A 46 -12.64 4.85 16.39
C SER A 46 -12.95 3.41 16.05
N ASN A 47 -14.25 3.08 16.10
CA ASN A 47 -14.78 1.82 15.59
C ASN A 47 -15.74 2.12 14.45
N THR A 48 -15.58 1.39 13.35
CA THR A 48 -16.52 1.41 12.22
C THR A 48 -16.96 0.00 11.91
N SER A 49 -18.23 -0.18 11.61
CA SER A 49 -18.82 -1.45 11.18
C SER A 49 -19.67 -1.21 9.95
N GLY A 50 -19.56 -2.06 8.95
CA GLY A 50 -20.38 -1.97 7.76
C GLY A 50 -20.62 -3.32 7.12
N ILE A 51 -21.78 -3.48 6.51
CA ILE A 51 -22.22 -4.67 5.83
C ILE A 51 -22.61 -4.28 4.40
N SER A 52 -22.20 -5.05 3.42
CA SER A 52 -22.72 -4.94 2.06
C SER A 52 -23.33 -6.25 1.59
N LEU A 53 -24.36 -6.13 0.77
CA LEU A 53 -24.97 -7.21 0.00
C LEU A 53 -24.54 -7.07 -1.46
N ARG A 54 -24.00 -8.14 -2.02
CA ARG A 54 -23.84 -8.33 -3.45
C ARG A 54 -24.84 -9.39 -3.91
N GLY A 55 -25.84 -9.00 -4.70
CA GLY A 55 -26.79 -9.91 -5.31
C GLY A 55 -26.49 -10.10 -6.80
N ILE A 56 -26.52 -11.32 -7.29
CA ILE A 56 -26.41 -11.62 -8.72
C ILE A 56 -27.78 -11.97 -9.27
N ARG A 57 -28.23 -11.26 -10.31
CA ARG A 57 -29.48 -11.53 -11.00
C ARG A 57 -29.23 -11.62 -12.49
N ALA A 58 -29.52 -12.77 -13.08
CA ALA A 58 -29.25 -13.07 -14.51
C ALA A 58 -27.80 -12.73 -14.91
N GLY A 59 -26.83 -13.00 -14.03
CA GLY A 59 -25.41 -12.72 -14.22
C GLY A 59 -24.99 -11.27 -13.97
N SER A 60 -25.91 -10.34 -13.69
CA SER A 60 -25.62 -8.94 -13.37
C SER A 60 -25.47 -8.73 -11.87
N PRO A 61 -24.37 -8.10 -11.39
CA PRO A 61 -24.18 -7.81 -9.99
C PRO A 61 -24.89 -6.53 -9.56
N GLY A 62 -25.55 -6.57 -8.40
CA GLY A 62 -26.04 -5.40 -7.73
C GLY A 62 -25.48 -5.27 -6.34
N TYR A 63 -25.28 -4.05 -5.85
CA TYR A 63 -24.64 -3.74 -4.57
C TYR A 63 -25.50 -2.80 -3.73
N SER A 64 -25.55 -3.08 -2.45
CA SER A 64 -26.11 -2.19 -1.44
C SER A 64 -25.36 -2.36 -0.13
N TYR A 65 -25.45 -1.40 0.80
CA TYR A 65 -24.77 -1.45 2.06
C TYR A 65 -25.59 -0.85 3.21
N THR A 66 -25.25 -1.23 4.43
CA THR A 66 -25.81 -0.68 5.68
C THR A 66 -24.76 -0.67 6.80
N GLU A 67 -24.98 0.15 7.81
CA GLU A 67 -24.24 0.17 9.07
C GLU A 67 -25.06 -0.39 10.23
N ALA A 68 -26.34 -0.68 10.00
CA ALA A 68 -27.26 -1.17 11.01
C ALA A 68 -27.62 -2.67 10.83
N ILE A 69 -27.82 -3.38 11.94
CA ILE A 69 -28.21 -4.79 12.00
C ILE A 69 -29.64 -4.86 12.59
N ASP A 70 -30.63 -4.58 11.76
CA ASP A 70 -32.04 -4.63 12.12
C ASP A 70 -32.92 -5.09 10.94
N ASP A 71 -34.21 -5.37 11.20
CA ASP A 71 -35.11 -5.87 10.16
C ASP A 71 -35.35 -4.86 9.01
N LYS A 72 -35.29 -3.56 9.28
CA LYS A 72 -35.44 -2.52 8.27
C LYS A 72 -34.23 -2.47 7.32
N SER A 73 -33.04 -2.67 7.84
CA SER A 73 -31.81 -2.70 7.06
C SER A 73 -31.74 -3.88 6.09
N ILE A 74 -32.42 -4.99 6.39
CA ILE A 74 -32.54 -6.15 5.48
C ILE A 74 -33.26 -5.73 4.20
N ASP A 75 -34.38 -5.04 4.30
CA ASP A 75 -35.14 -4.59 3.14
C ASP A 75 -34.36 -3.53 2.33
N ILE A 76 -33.68 -2.60 3.01
CA ILE A 76 -32.81 -1.61 2.37
C ILE A 76 -31.71 -2.28 1.54
N LEU A 77 -31.04 -3.31 2.10
CA LEU A 77 -30.00 -4.05 1.42
C LEU A 77 -30.53 -4.74 0.16
N ILE A 78 -31.65 -5.45 0.27
CA ILE A 78 -32.20 -6.24 -0.83
C ILE A 78 -32.73 -5.34 -1.95
N GLU A 79 -33.54 -4.33 -1.63
CA GLU A 79 -34.12 -3.44 -2.64
C GLU A 79 -33.03 -2.54 -3.28
N GLY A 80 -32.05 -2.09 -2.49
CA GLY A 80 -30.92 -1.32 -3.01
C GLY A 80 -30.05 -2.14 -3.95
N ALA A 81 -29.73 -3.40 -3.61
CA ALA A 81 -28.96 -4.27 -4.48
C ALA A 81 -29.75 -4.64 -5.74
N LEU A 82 -31.07 -4.86 -5.62
CA LEU A 82 -31.93 -5.15 -6.77
C LEU A 82 -31.97 -3.97 -7.76
N GLY A 83 -32.22 -2.75 -7.26
CA GLY A 83 -32.21 -1.56 -8.13
C GLY A 83 -30.83 -1.32 -8.77
N SER A 84 -29.74 -1.62 -8.04
CA SER A 84 -28.39 -1.55 -8.59
C SER A 84 -28.18 -2.59 -9.71
N ALA A 85 -28.61 -3.84 -9.54
CA ALA A 85 -28.49 -4.88 -10.56
C ALA A 85 -29.28 -4.57 -11.84
N GLU A 86 -30.46 -3.96 -11.69
CA GLU A 86 -31.30 -3.56 -12.81
C GLU A 86 -30.77 -2.36 -13.60
N ALA A 87 -29.97 -1.50 -12.96
CA ALA A 87 -29.37 -0.31 -13.57
C ALA A 87 -28.06 -0.59 -14.32
N VAL A 88 -27.44 -1.74 -14.09
CA VAL A 88 -26.14 -2.09 -14.68
C VAL A 88 -26.33 -3.02 -15.87
N GLU A 89 -25.95 -2.55 -17.06
CA GLU A 89 -25.74 -3.45 -18.20
C GLU A 89 -24.45 -4.24 -17.94
N SER A 90 -24.58 -5.55 -17.67
CA SER A 90 -23.41 -6.40 -17.44
C SER A 90 -22.82 -6.86 -18.78
N ASP A 91 -21.54 -6.62 -18.95
CA ASP A 91 -20.74 -7.07 -20.11
C ASP A 91 -20.11 -8.47 -19.87
N SER A 92 -20.44 -9.12 -18.76
CA SER A 92 -19.96 -10.45 -18.39
C SER A 92 -20.96 -11.13 -17.44
N VAL A 93 -21.03 -12.44 -17.50
CA VAL A 93 -21.78 -13.25 -16.52
C VAL A 93 -20.91 -13.43 -15.29
N LEU A 94 -21.29 -12.80 -14.18
CA LEU A 94 -20.62 -12.96 -12.89
C LEU A 94 -21.29 -14.09 -12.10
N SER A 95 -20.48 -14.91 -11.45
CA SER A 95 -20.89 -15.88 -10.43
C SER A 95 -20.04 -15.71 -9.18
N LEU A 96 -20.64 -15.95 -8.02
CA LEU A 96 -19.96 -15.89 -6.73
C LEU A 96 -19.08 -17.12 -6.52
N THR A 97 -18.12 -17.00 -5.64
CA THR A 97 -17.22 -18.09 -5.22
C THR A 97 -18.01 -19.23 -4.61
N GLU A 98 -17.64 -20.47 -4.95
CA GLU A 98 -18.20 -21.68 -4.34
C GLU A 98 -17.44 -22.04 -3.07
N GLY A 99 -18.15 -22.58 -2.09
CA GLY A 99 -17.55 -23.10 -0.86
C GLY A 99 -16.66 -24.32 -1.11
N GLY A 100 -15.90 -24.71 -0.07
CA GLY A 100 -15.04 -25.90 -0.12
C GLY A 100 -13.65 -25.66 -0.70
N LEU A 101 -13.26 -24.41 -0.97
CA LEU A 101 -11.89 -24.06 -1.36
C LEU A 101 -10.92 -24.24 -0.19
N ILE A 102 -9.66 -24.52 -0.50
CA ILE A 102 -8.59 -24.63 0.50
C ILE A 102 -7.91 -23.26 0.64
N TYR A 103 -7.89 -22.76 1.86
CA TYR A 103 -7.28 -21.46 2.16
C TYR A 103 -5.91 -21.62 2.80
N PRO A 104 -4.95 -20.78 2.45
CA PRO A 104 -3.63 -20.78 3.06
C PRO A 104 -3.73 -20.34 4.52
N SER A 105 -2.83 -20.88 5.35
CA SER A 105 -2.62 -20.38 6.71
C SER A 105 -1.61 -19.25 6.69
N LEU A 106 -1.95 -18.13 7.30
CA LEU A 106 -1.03 -17.02 7.52
C LEU A 106 -0.46 -17.09 8.95
N PRO A 107 0.72 -16.51 9.20
CA PRO A 107 1.20 -16.27 10.56
C PRO A 107 0.15 -15.51 11.38
N ASP A 108 0.18 -15.69 12.72
CA ASP A 108 -0.72 -14.95 13.61
C ASP A 108 -0.51 -13.43 13.44
N ASN A 109 -1.52 -12.78 12.90
CA ASN A 109 -1.51 -11.34 12.61
C ASN A 109 -2.23 -10.52 13.69
N ASN A 110 -2.55 -11.10 14.87
CA ASN A 110 -3.25 -10.38 15.93
C ASN A 110 -2.32 -9.44 16.72
N GLY A 111 -1.00 -9.65 16.65
CA GLY A 111 -0.02 -8.81 17.31
C GLY A 111 -0.07 -8.85 18.84
N LYS A 112 0.89 -8.20 19.51
CA LYS A 112 1.01 -8.14 20.97
C LYS A 112 0.57 -6.79 21.56
N PHE A 113 -0.49 -6.21 21.02
CA PHE A 113 -0.94 -4.86 21.38
C PHE A 113 -1.50 -4.74 22.80
N SER A 114 -1.97 -5.84 23.40
CA SER A 114 -2.46 -5.90 24.76
C SER A 114 -1.36 -5.96 25.84
N ASP A 115 -0.13 -6.24 25.46
CA ASP A 115 1.00 -6.40 26.40
C ASP A 115 1.43 -5.06 26.98
N LEU A 116 1.12 -3.95 26.31
CA LEU A 116 1.36 -2.58 26.77
C LEU A 116 0.05 -1.86 27.07
N THR A 117 0.03 -1.17 28.20
CA THR A 117 -1.10 -0.27 28.56
C THR A 117 -1.10 0.97 27.66
N THR A 118 -2.16 1.77 27.73
CA THR A 118 -2.21 3.06 27.04
C THR A 118 -1.14 4.02 27.53
N ASP A 119 -0.88 4.01 28.85
CA ASP A 119 0.10 4.90 29.47
C ASP A 119 1.54 4.50 29.05
N ASP A 120 1.83 3.20 28.94
CA ASP A 120 3.13 2.74 28.42
C ASP A 120 3.37 3.24 26.98
N LYS A 121 2.33 3.19 26.14
CA LYS A 121 2.40 3.66 24.74
C LYS A 121 2.60 5.19 24.66
N ILE A 122 1.95 5.94 25.55
CA ILE A 122 2.17 7.38 25.67
C ILE A 122 3.62 7.67 26.12
N GLU A 123 4.15 6.94 27.11
CA GLU A 123 5.52 7.12 27.58
C GLU A 123 6.54 6.82 26.48
N ILE A 124 6.33 5.78 25.66
CA ILE A 124 7.18 5.47 24.49
C ILE A 124 7.25 6.66 23.55
N MET A 125 6.10 7.26 23.22
CA MET A 125 6.04 8.38 22.28
C MET A 125 6.59 9.70 22.86
N LEU A 126 6.40 9.96 24.16
CA LEU A 126 7.02 11.08 24.87
C LEU A 126 8.56 10.93 24.86
N LYS A 127 9.05 9.70 25.07
CA LYS A 127 10.48 9.42 25.01
C LYS A 127 11.02 9.60 23.59
N LEU A 128 10.30 9.16 22.55
CA LEU A 128 10.68 9.36 21.15
C LEU A 128 10.82 10.85 20.81
N GLU A 129 9.82 11.67 21.14
CA GLU A 129 9.86 13.11 20.91
C GLU A 129 11.07 13.76 21.62
N LYS A 130 11.23 13.48 22.90
CA LYS A 130 12.33 14.02 23.72
C LYS A 130 13.69 13.59 23.19
N SER A 131 13.86 12.31 22.86
CA SER A 131 15.11 11.76 22.32
C SER A 131 15.46 12.48 21.01
N THR A 132 14.50 12.64 20.10
CA THR A 132 14.72 13.28 18.81
C THR A 132 15.13 14.76 18.94
N ILE A 133 14.46 15.53 19.80
CA ILE A 133 14.82 16.95 20.04
C ILE A 133 16.21 17.07 20.61
N SER A 134 16.64 16.11 21.46
CA SER A 134 17.94 16.17 22.14
C SER A 134 19.14 15.83 21.22
N ARG A 135 18.91 15.34 19.98
CA ARG A 135 19.98 14.95 19.06
C ARG A 135 20.86 16.10 18.60
N ASP A 136 20.25 17.28 18.38
CA ASP A 136 21.01 18.46 17.92
C ASP A 136 20.22 19.74 18.26
N GLU A 137 20.93 20.81 18.64
CA GLU A 137 20.33 22.11 18.97
C GLU A 137 19.58 22.78 17.79
N ARG A 138 19.85 22.37 16.55
CA ARG A 138 19.18 22.82 15.35
C ARG A 138 17.82 22.16 15.14
N ILE A 139 17.53 21.06 15.81
CA ILE A 139 16.19 20.48 15.84
C ILE A 139 15.29 21.39 16.71
N LYS A 140 14.40 22.14 16.08
CA LYS A 140 13.63 23.19 16.74
C LYS A 140 12.27 22.75 17.23
N THR A 141 11.65 21.79 16.53
CA THR A 141 10.33 21.29 16.91
C THR A 141 10.09 19.92 16.28
N VAL A 142 9.26 19.15 16.94
CA VAL A 142 8.61 17.98 16.36
C VAL A 142 7.31 18.46 15.71
N GLN A 143 7.11 18.21 14.43
CA GLN A 143 5.94 18.57 13.67
C GLN A 143 4.78 17.61 13.93
N GLU A 144 5.12 16.33 14.03
CA GLU A 144 4.20 15.25 14.33
C GLU A 144 4.95 14.12 15.03
N CYS A 145 4.38 13.58 16.11
CA CYS A 145 4.83 12.38 16.78
C CYS A 145 3.58 11.53 17.05
N LEU A 146 3.39 10.50 16.23
CA LEU A 146 2.15 9.73 16.15
C LEU A 146 2.40 8.25 16.35
N TYR A 147 1.60 7.65 17.22
CA TYR A 147 1.43 6.22 17.35
C TYR A 147 0.01 5.84 16.91
N GLN A 148 -0.11 4.83 16.06
CA GLN A 148 -1.41 4.34 15.63
C GLN A 148 -1.44 2.82 15.65
N GLU A 149 -2.51 2.27 16.24
CA GLU A 149 -2.92 0.88 16.06
C GLU A 149 -4.13 0.84 15.13
N PHE A 150 -4.19 -0.19 14.31
CA PHE A 150 -5.34 -0.49 13.48
C PHE A 150 -5.63 -1.98 13.51
N GLY A 151 -6.91 -2.32 13.48
CA GLY A 151 -7.37 -3.69 13.42
C GLY A 151 -8.57 -3.81 12.50
N SER A 152 -8.74 -4.96 11.88
CA SER A 152 -9.92 -5.27 11.09
C SER A 152 -10.36 -6.71 11.29
N SER A 153 -11.68 -6.92 11.26
CA SER A 153 -12.33 -8.23 11.20
C SER A 153 -13.22 -8.25 9.97
N ARG A 154 -12.99 -9.21 9.08
CA ARG A 154 -13.78 -9.41 7.86
C ARG A 154 -14.52 -10.72 7.90
N SER A 155 -15.77 -10.70 7.42
CA SER A 155 -16.60 -11.90 7.24
C SER A 155 -17.18 -11.89 5.84
N ILE A 156 -17.13 -13.02 5.16
CA ILE A 156 -17.76 -13.25 3.86
C ILE A 156 -18.64 -14.47 3.96
N LEU A 157 -19.92 -14.29 3.68
CA LEU A 157 -20.90 -15.38 3.63
C LEU A 157 -21.64 -15.34 2.31
N ASN A 158 -21.87 -16.47 1.65
CA ASN A 158 -22.73 -16.54 0.49
C ASN A 158 -23.59 -17.80 0.45
N ASN A 159 -24.59 -17.79 -0.41
CA ASN A 159 -25.51 -18.94 -0.57
C ASN A 159 -24.91 -20.12 -1.37
N LYS A 160 -23.63 -20.03 -1.78
CA LYS A 160 -22.88 -21.11 -2.45
C LYS A 160 -21.94 -21.84 -1.48
N GLY A 161 -22.06 -21.60 -0.16
CA GLY A 161 -21.34 -22.32 0.88
C GLY A 161 -20.03 -21.67 1.32
N VAL A 162 -19.77 -20.43 0.98
CA VAL A 162 -18.67 -19.64 1.54
C VAL A 162 -19.08 -19.13 2.92
N ASP A 163 -18.27 -19.41 3.94
CA ASP A 163 -18.34 -18.87 5.30
C ASP A 163 -16.90 -18.64 5.80
N LEU A 164 -16.44 -17.42 5.70
CA LEU A 164 -15.06 -17.04 5.94
C LEU A 164 -14.97 -15.89 6.93
N ASN A 165 -14.01 -16.00 7.86
CA ASN A 165 -13.68 -14.95 8.79
C ASN A 165 -12.17 -14.78 8.87
N TYR A 166 -11.70 -13.54 8.94
CA TYR A 166 -10.28 -13.21 9.10
C TYR A 166 -10.13 -11.95 9.93
N GLN A 167 -9.14 -11.95 10.82
CA GLN A 167 -8.79 -10.80 11.64
C GLN A 167 -7.32 -10.47 11.45
N SER A 168 -7.01 -9.17 11.46
CA SER A 168 -5.64 -8.68 11.42
C SER A 168 -5.51 -7.44 12.26
N LYS A 169 -4.31 -7.28 12.89
CA LYS A 169 -3.93 -6.09 13.64
C LYS A 169 -2.53 -5.65 13.24
N GLY A 170 -2.34 -4.35 13.24
CA GLY A 170 -1.05 -3.74 13.00
C GLY A 170 -0.96 -2.39 13.69
N GLY A 171 0.23 -1.83 13.68
CA GLY A 171 0.45 -0.48 14.16
C GLY A 171 1.63 0.16 13.46
N PHE A 172 1.71 1.47 13.56
CA PHE A 172 2.89 2.21 13.18
C PHE A 172 3.18 3.34 14.16
N ALA A 173 4.46 3.67 14.29
CA ALA A 173 4.94 4.88 14.91
C ALA A 173 5.57 5.77 13.85
N TYR A 174 5.33 7.06 13.92
CA TYR A 174 5.82 8.06 12.99
C TYR A 174 6.30 9.28 13.74
N ILE A 175 7.42 9.84 13.33
CA ILE A 175 7.91 11.12 13.81
C ILE A 175 8.36 11.98 12.64
N SER A 176 8.03 13.27 12.69
CA SER A 176 8.49 14.30 11.76
C SER A 176 9.06 15.48 12.54
N VAL A 177 10.26 15.89 12.20
CA VAL A 177 10.99 16.95 12.90
C VAL A 177 11.45 18.04 11.95
N VAL A 178 11.65 19.22 12.50
CA VAL A 178 12.12 20.41 11.77
C VAL A 178 13.49 20.83 12.30
N ALA A 179 14.50 20.72 11.46
CA ALA A 179 15.80 21.34 11.67
C ALA A 179 15.81 22.75 11.08
N LYS A 180 16.41 23.70 11.78
CA LYS A 180 16.58 25.08 11.34
C LYS A 180 17.99 25.57 11.59
N GLN A 181 18.59 26.14 10.55
CA GLN A 181 19.87 26.83 10.61
C GLN A 181 19.73 28.15 9.86
N GLU A 182 19.89 29.28 10.56
CA GLU A 182 19.65 30.63 10.03
C GLU A 182 18.26 30.75 9.37
N ASN A 183 18.22 30.96 8.06
CA ASN A 183 16.98 31.04 7.28
C ASN A 183 16.60 29.73 6.56
N ASP A 184 17.40 28.69 6.70
CA ASP A 184 17.13 27.40 6.09
C ASP A 184 16.37 26.48 7.08
N THR A 185 15.32 25.83 6.57
CA THR A 185 14.45 24.95 7.33
C THR A 185 14.25 23.66 6.56
N LYS A 186 14.51 22.53 7.20
CA LYS A 186 14.37 21.18 6.61
C LYS A 186 13.60 20.26 7.54
N THR A 187 12.89 19.34 6.95
CA THR A 187 12.12 18.31 7.66
C THR A 187 12.80 16.96 7.47
N GLY A 188 12.82 16.15 8.53
CA GLY A 188 13.21 14.76 8.48
C GLY A 188 12.15 13.90 9.15
N THR A 189 12.05 12.66 8.72
CA THR A 189 11.02 11.74 9.16
C THR A 189 11.58 10.36 9.46
N SER A 190 10.91 9.65 10.37
CA SER A 190 11.13 8.24 10.59
C SER A 190 9.80 7.54 10.89
N PHE A 191 9.67 6.30 10.46
CA PHE A 191 8.53 5.46 10.81
C PHE A 191 8.93 4.01 11.02
N ARG A 192 8.14 3.32 11.84
CA ARG A 192 8.23 1.86 12.00
C ARG A 192 6.82 1.29 11.98
N ILE A 193 6.66 0.19 11.26
CA ILE A 193 5.44 -0.61 11.26
C ILE A 193 5.69 -1.83 12.12
N PHE A 194 4.72 -2.24 12.92
CA PHE A 194 4.91 -3.31 13.90
C PHE A 194 3.62 -4.09 14.17
N ARG A 195 3.80 -5.33 14.62
CA ARG A 195 2.78 -6.16 15.29
C ARG A 195 3.04 -6.30 16.79
N ASP A 196 4.22 -5.90 17.23
CA ASP A 196 4.62 -5.87 18.65
C ASP A 196 5.11 -4.45 18.96
N PRO A 197 4.32 -3.62 19.68
CA PRO A 197 4.75 -2.27 20.03
C PRO A 197 5.99 -2.25 20.94
N GLY A 198 6.28 -3.34 21.66
CA GLY A 198 7.50 -3.46 22.46
C GLY A 198 8.78 -3.63 21.64
N SER A 199 8.66 -3.90 20.34
CA SER A 199 9.81 -4.00 19.42
C SER A 199 10.29 -2.66 18.86
N LEU A 200 9.62 -1.54 19.19
CA LEU A 200 10.00 -0.22 18.69
C LEU A 200 11.37 0.23 19.23
N ASP A 201 12.32 0.41 18.33
CA ASP A 201 13.58 1.07 18.63
C ASP A 201 13.44 2.59 18.45
N ILE A 202 13.11 3.26 19.54
CA ILE A 202 12.88 4.70 19.56
C ILE A 202 14.16 5.52 19.37
N GLU A 203 15.31 4.97 19.77
CA GLU A 203 16.59 5.68 19.59
C GLU A 203 16.99 5.67 18.11
N ASP A 204 16.83 4.53 17.41
CA ASP A 204 17.05 4.43 15.97
C ASP A 204 16.08 5.34 15.17
N MET A 205 14.81 5.40 15.57
CA MET A 205 13.83 6.33 14.96
C MET A 205 14.22 7.79 15.16
N ALA A 206 14.69 8.15 16.38
CA ALA A 206 15.13 9.50 16.70
C ALA A 206 16.36 9.90 15.87
N ASP A 207 17.34 9.01 15.77
CA ASP A 207 18.54 9.21 14.97
C ASP A 207 18.23 9.38 13.48
N GLU A 208 17.36 8.53 12.93
CA GLU A 208 16.97 8.60 11.52
C GLU A 208 16.27 9.93 11.20
N ALA A 209 15.25 10.33 11.96
CA ALA A 209 14.51 11.57 11.72
C ALA A 209 15.40 12.80 11.88
N ALA A 210 16.21 12.87 12.94
CA ALA A 210 17.13 13.98 13.18
C ALA A 210 18.20 14.08 12.07
N SER A 211 18.83 12.95 11.73
CA SER A 211 19.86 12.89 10.69
C SER A 211 19.33 13.28 9.32
N GLU A 212 18.10 12.84 8.97
CA GLU A 212 17.49 13.22 7.71
C GLU A 212 17.27 14.74 7.63
N ALA A 213 16.69 15.36 8.67
CA ALA A 213 16.49 16.80 8.70
C ALA A 213 17.80 17.61 8.65
N LEU A 214 18.77 17.21 9.49
CA LEU A 214 20.06 17.93 9.60
C LEU A 214 20.90 17.82 8.34
N SER A 215 20.94 16.64 7.73
CA SER A 215 21.74 16.40 6.53
C SER A 215 21.21 17.10 5.27
N MET A 216 19.97 17.59 5.30
CA MET A 216 19.39 18.38 4.24
C MET A 216 19.56 19.90 4.39
N LEU A 217 20.13 20.37 5.51
CA LEU A 217 20.43 21.79 5.68
C LEU A 217 21.50 22.24 4.66
N GLY A 218 21.26 23.40 4.04
CA GLY A 218 22.11 23.92 2.97
C GLY A 218 21.85 23.30 1.59
N ALA A 219 20.82 22.46 1.45
CA ALA A 219 20.48 21.86 0.17
C ALA A 219 20.21 22.90 -0.92
N SER A 220 20.76 22.67 -2.09
CA SER A 220 20.60 23.50 -3.27
C SER A 220 20.24 22.65 -4.50
N PRO A 221 19.62 23.24 -5.55
CA PRO A 221 19.39 22.50 -6.78
C PRO A 221 20.71 22.17 -7.51
N VAL A 222 20.65 21.20 -8.41
CA VAL A 222 21.72 20.88 -9.35
C VAL A 222 21.37 21.39 -10.73
N ASP A 223 22.38 21.44 -11.65
CA ASP A 223 22.13 21.76 -13.06
C ASP A 223 21.18 20.74 -13.69
N SER A 224 20.33 21.21 -14.60
CA SER A 224 19.44 20.36 -15.38
C SER A 224 20.22 19.42 -16.29
N GLY A 225 19.85 18.15 -16.35
CA GLY A 225 20.55 17.16 -17.17
C GLY A 225 20.09 15.73 -17.00
N MET A 226 20.79 14.83 -17.69
CA MET A 226 20.61 13.37 -17.55
C MET A 226 21.65 12.84 -16.58
N TYR A 227 21.20 12.16 -15.53
CA TYR A 227 22.05 11.64 -14.47
C TYR A 227 21.84 10.14 -14.25
N PRO A 228 22.88 9.39 -13.86
CA PRO A 228 22.69 8.16 -13.11
C PRO A 228 21.99 8.50 -11.79
N VAL A 229 20.93 7.77 -11.46
CA VAL A 229 20.15 8.04 -10.24
C VAL A 229 20.06 6.78 -9.41
N VAL A 230 20.43 6.88 -8.14
CA VAL A 230 20.10 5.87 -7.15
C VAL A 230 18.78 6.29 -6.49
N LEU A 231 17.74 5.49 -6.65
CA LEU A 231 16.46 5.68 -5.96
C LEU A 231 16.50 4.87 -4.64
N ARG A 232 16.30 5.56 -3.50
CA ARG A 232 16.19 4.90 -2.21
C ARG A 232 15.00 3.94 -2.20
N PHE A 233 15.01 2.92 -1.38
CA PHE A 233 13.99 1.89 -1.27
C PHE A 233 12.55 2.43 -1.25
N ASN A 234 12.28 3.48 -0.46
CA ASN A 234 10.96 4.10 -0.38
C ASN A 234 10.55 4.79 -1.67
N VAL A 235 11.49 5.44 -2.36
CA VAL A 235 11.20 6.20 -3.59
C VAL A 235 10.73 5.26 -4.70
N PHE A 236 11.41 4.13 -4.89
CA PHE A 236 10.95 3.18 -5.91
C PHE A 236 9.70 2.43 -5.49
N ALA A 237 9.53 2.11 -4.19
CA ALA A 237 8.30 1.53 -3.67
C ALA A 237 7.09 2.46 -3.89
N GLU A 238 7.22 3.77 -3.62
CA GLU A 238 6.17 4.78 -3.85
C GLU A 238 5.84 4.95 -5.35
N ILE A 239 6.85 4.92 -6.22
CA ILE A 239 6.65 4.94 -7.69
C ILE A 239 5.93 3.66 -8.13
N LEU A 240 6.35 2.49 -7.63
CA LEU A 240 5.72 1.21 -7.94
C LEU A 240 4.25 1.18 -7.48
N GLU A 241 3.95 1.70 -6.28
CA GLU A 241 2.58 1.85 -5.78
C GLU A 241 1.75 2.75 -6.69
N ALA A 242 2.27 3.92 -7.05
CA ALA A 242 1.57 4.89 -7.89
C ALA A 242 1.24 4.35 -9.29
N PHE A 243 2.14 3.56 -9.87
CA PHE A 243 1.94 2.92 -11.18
C PHE A 243 1.31 1.53 -11.10
N PHE A 244 1.08 0.98 -9.91
CA PHE A 244 0.54 -0.38 -9.77
C PHE A 244 -0.77 -0.63 -10.53
N PRO A 245 -1.70 0.34 -10.70
CA PRO A 245 -2.91 0.16 -11.50
C PRO A 245 -2.68 -0.36 -12.93
N VAL A 246 -1.48 -0.24 -13.50
CA VAL A 246 -1.17 -0.77 -14.84
C VAL A 246 -1.19 -2.30 -14.91
N PHE A 247 -1.02 -2.98 -13.74
CA PHE A 247 -1.05 -4.43 -13.60
C PHE A 247 -2.45 -5.00 -13.28
N ALA A 248 -3.45 -4.13 -13.06
CA ALA A 248 -4.82 -4.54 -12.81
C ALA A 248 -5.52 -4.89 -14.13
N ALA A 249 -6.05 -6.12 -14.23
CA ALA A 249 -6.63 -6.65 -15.48
C ALA A 249 -7.79 -5.79 -16.01
N ASP A 250 -8.61 -5.23 -15.12
CA ASP A 250 -9.73 -4.36 -15.54
C ASP A 250 -9.26 -3.06 -16.21
N ASN A 251 -8.12 -2.48 -15.77
CA ASN A 251 -7.51 -1.33 -16.43
C ASN A 251 -6.93 -1.71 -17.80
N VAL A 252 -6.31 -2.89 -17.91
CA VAL A 252 -5.83 -3.42 -19.20
C VAL A 252 -6.99 -3.63 -20.17
N GLN A 253 -8.11 -4.20 -19.71
CA GLN A 253 -9.31 -4.43 -20.50
C GLN A 253 -9.94 -3.13 -20.99
N LYS A 254 -9.96 -2.09 -20.16
CA LYS A 254 -10.46 -0.75 -20.50
C LYS A 254 -9.51 0.06 -21.39
N GLY A 255 -8.29 -0.43 -21.66
CA GLY A 255 -7.25 0.31 -22.38
C GLY A 255 -6.57 1.41 -21.57
N LEU A 256 -6.65 1.33 -20.25
CA LEU A 256 -6.04 2.26 -19.30
C LEU A 256 -4.65 1.78 -18.79
N SER A 257 -4.01 0.87 -19.53
CA SER A 257 -2.68 0.35 -19.23
C SER A 257 -1.83 0.22 -20.48
N GLY A 258 -0.62 0.74 -20.45
CA GLY A 258 0.39 0.57 -21.48
C GLY A 258 0.89 -0.88 -21.63
N LEU A 259 0.45 -1.80 -20.75
CA LEU A 259 0.83 -3.22 -20.78
C LEU A 259 -0.17 -4.10 -21.56
N LYS A 260 -1.20 -3.53 -22.16
CA LYS A 260 -2.14 -4.28 -23.01
C LYS A 260 -1.41 -5.04 -24.12
N GLY A 261 -1.63 -6.37 -24.19
CA GLY A 261 -1.00 -7.25 -25.17
C GLY A 261 0.47 -7.61 -24.89
N LYS A 262 1.01 -7.22 -23.71
CA LYS A 262 2.41 -7.50 -23.34
C LYS A 262 2.60 -8.69 -22.39
N LEU A 263 1.56 -9.45 -22.10
CA LEU A 263 1.68 -10.68 -21.31
C LEU A 263 2.70 -11.63 -21.98
N GLU A 264 3.55 -12.27 -21.17
CA GLU A 264 4.67 -13.14 -21.60
C GLU A 264 5.71 -12.43 -22.51
N THR A 265 5.79 -11.12 -22.45
CA THR A 265 6.85 -10.35 -23.15
C THR A 265 7.80 -9.66 -22.17
N VAL A 266 8.98 -9.33 -22.66
CA VAL A 266 9.98 -8.56 -21.88
C VAL A 266 9.53 -7.11 -21.77
N ILE A 267 9.39 -6.60 -20.54
CA ILE A 267 8.98 -5.23 -20.22
C ILE A 267 9.95 -4.54 -19.24
N ALA A 268 10.97 -5.24 -18.79
CA ALA A 268 11.96 -4.74 -17.83
C ALA A 268 13.32 -5.41 -18.06
N THR A 269 14.36 -4.92 -17.39
CA THR A 269 15.65 -5.62 -17.37
C THR A 269 15.51 -6.99 -16.68
N LYS A 270 16.40 -7.92 -17.02
CA LYS A 270 16.43 -9.27 -16.44
C LYS A 270 16.64 -9.31 -14.92
N ASN A 271 17.08 -8.21 -14.33
CA ASN A 271 17.28 -8.09 -12.88
C ASN A 271 15.97 -7.85 -12.13
N ILE A 272 14.91 -7.42 -12.84
CA ILE A 272 13.62 -7.11 -12.24
C ILE A 272 12.77 -8.36 -12.08
N THR A 273 12.46 -8.67 -10.84
CA THR A 273 11.45 -9.67 -10.43
C THR A 273 10.53 -9.01 -9.41
N ILE A 274 9.24 -8.92 -9.72
CA ILE A 274 8.24 -8.29 -8.83
C ILE A 274 7.21 -9.34 -8.42
N TRP A 275 7.01 -9.45 -7.11
CA TRP A 275 6.07 -10.36 -6.47
C TRP A 275 4.84 -9.62 -5.96
N ASP A 276 3.70 -10.30 -5.93
CA ASP A 276 2.59 -10.05 -5.02
C ASP A 276 2.50 -11.25 -4.06
N ASP A 277 2.86 -11.05 -2.79
CA ASP A 277 3.08 -12.11 -1.81
C ASP A 277 2.30 -11.85 -0.52
N PRO A 278 1.12 -12.48 -0.32
CA PRO A 278 0.35 -12.33 0.90
C PRO A 278 1.03 -12.90 2.15
N PHE A 279 2.14 -13.66 1.99
CA PHE A 279 2.82 -14.38 3.07
C PHE A 279 4.15 -13.73 3.49
N HIS A 280 4.54 -12.60 2.88
CA HIS A 280 5.78 -11.92 3.24
C HIS A 280 5.76 -11.52 4.72
N GLU A 281 6.83 -11.85 5.47
CA GLU A 281 6.88 -11.64 6.92
C GLU A 281 6.77 -10.17 7.35
N ASP A 282 7.36 -9.26 6.56
CA ASP A 282 7.27 -7.80 6.77
C ASP A 282 6.01 -7.20 6.12
N GLY A 283 5.17 -8.00 5.48
CA GLY A 283 3.97 -7.56 4.79
C GLY A 283 2.79 -7.34 5.74
N PHE A 284 2.05 -6.24 5.60
CA PHE A 284 0.89 -5.90 6.44
C PHE A 284 -0.45 -6.03 5.71
N SER A 285 -0.44 -6.25 4.39
CA SER A 285 -1.66 -6.46 3.58
C SER A 285 -1.92 -7.92 3.23
N GLY A 286 -1.28 -8.85 3.94
CA GLY A 286 -1.49 -10.29 3.78
C GLY A 286 -2.86 -10.73 4.31
N THR A 287 -3.52 -11.64 3.58
CA THR A 287 -4.83 -12.20 3.93
C THR A 287 -4.98 -13.58 3.28
N PRO A 288 -5.67 -14.55 3.91
CA PRO A 288 -5.84 -15.89 3.32
C PRO A 288 -6.81 -15.92 2.15
N PHE A 289 -7.66 -14.92 2.00
CA PHE A 289 -8.63 -14.78 0.91
C PHE A 289 -8.89 -13.30 0.60
N ASP A 290 -9.29 -13.03 -0.63
CA ASP A 290 -9.74 -11.71 -1.04
C ASP A 290 -11.21 -11.44 -0.64
N ASP A 291 -11.74 -10.25 -0.93
CA ASP A 291 -13.12 -9.87 -0.56
C ASP A 291 -14.20 -10.51 -1.47
N GLU A 292 -13.81 -11.44 -2.34
CA GLU A 292 -14.69 -12.32 -3.11
C GLU A 292 -14.64 -13.77 -2.62
N GLY A 293 -13.85 -14.04 -1.55
CA GLY A 293 -13.68 -15.39 -0.99
C GLY A 293 -12.74 -16.28 -1.81
N ILE A 294 -11.94 -15.73 -2.70
CA ILE A 294 -10.93 -16.47 -3.46
C ILE A 294 -9.65 -16.58 -2.62
N PRO A 295 -9.04 -17.77 -2.50
CA PRO A 295 -7.76 -17.94 -1.80
C PRO A 295 -6.67 -17.05 -2.41
N THR A 296 -5.92 -16.35 -1.57
CA THR A 296 -4.75 -15.62 -2.03
C THR A 296 -3.56 -16.54 -2.22
N SER A 297 -2.62 -16.15 -3.07
CA SER A 297 -1.41 -16.91 -3.33
C SER A 297 -0.24 -15.99 -3.63
N LYS A 298 0.98 -16.45 -3.37
CA LYS A 298 2.19 -15.78 -3.86
C LYS A 298 2.25 -15.93 -5.38
N LYS A 299 2.46 -14.82 -6.08
CA LYS A 299 2.50 -14.80 -7.55
C LYS A 299 3.54 -13.83 -8.09
N LEU A 300 4.14 -14.20 -9.20
CA LEU A 300 5.06 -13.38 -9.98
C LEU A 300 4.24 -12.43 -10.88
N ILE A 301 4.40 -11.13 -10.69
CA ILE A 301 3.90 -10.13 -11.62
C ILE A 301 4.90 -9.99 -12.78
N ILE A 302 6.18 -9.81 -12.44
CA ILE A 302 7.29 -9.79 -13.38
C ILE A 302 8.32 -10.80 -12.93
N GLU A 303 8.79 -11.66 -13.83
CA GLU A 303 9.86 -12.61 -13.58
C GLU A 303 11.03 -12.33 -14.53
N LYS A 304 12.17 -11.94 -13.97
CA LYS A 304 13.38 -11.65 -14.75
C LYS A 304 13.10 -10.78 -15.99
N GLY A 305 12.33 -9.73 -15.79
CA GLY A 305 11.94 -8.77 -16.82
C GLY A 305 10.73 -9.16 -17.67
N VAL A 306 10.19 -10.37 -17.55
CA VAL A 306 9.04 -10.86 -18.32
C VAL A 306 7.75 -10.65 -17.52
N LEU A 307 6.75 -10.01 -18.12
CA LEU A 307 5.41 -9.88 -17.52
C LEU A 307 4.69 -11.23 -17.48
N LYS A 308 4.44 -11.77 -16.29
CA LYS A 308 3.89 -13.13 -16.10
C LYS A 308 2.39 -13.15 -15.91
N THR A 309 1.82 -12.13 -15.26
CA THR A 309 0.38 -12.06 -15.01
C THR A 309 -0.08 -10.62 -14.83
N PHE A 310 -1.35 -10.40 -15.08
CA PHE A 310 -2.11 -9.30 -14.49
C PHE A 310 -2.84 -9.81 -13.24
N LEU A 311 -3.29 -8.91 -12.38
CA LEU A 311 -4.11 -9.25 -11.23
C LEU A 311 -5.59 -9.20 -11.60
N TYR A 312 -6.33 -10.23 -11.22
CA TYR A 312 -7.72 -10.42 -11.57
C TYR A 312 -8.61 -10.53 -10.33
N ASN A 313 -9.78 -9.91 -10.39
CA ASN A 313 -10.95 -10.25 -9.60
C ASN A 313 -11.88 -11.17 -10.41
N LEU A 314 -12.97 -11.67 -9.83
CA LEU A 314 -13.91 -12.55 -10.51
C LEU A 314 -14.46 -11.95 -11.82
N ARG A 315 -14.81 -10.65 -11.81
CA ARG A 315 -15.37 -9.97 -12.98
C ARG A 315 -14.38 -9.87 -14.13
N SER A 316 -13.17 -9.41 -13.87
CA SER A 316 -12.16 -9.26 -14.91
C SER A 316 -11.66 -10.61 -15.42
N ALA A 317 -11.60 -11.62 -14.56
CA ALA A 317 -11.24 -12.98 -14.92
C ALA A 317 -12.31 -13.60 -15.85
N SER A 318 -13.60 -13.48 -15.51
CA SER A 318 -14.71 -13.98 -16.32
C SER A 318 -14.70 -13.41 -17.74
N LYS A 319 -14.39 -12.12 -17.91
CA LYS A 319 -14.31 -11.47 -19.24
C LYS A 319 -13.26 -12.08 -20.16
N GLU A 320 -12.20 -12.66 -19.61
CA GLU A 320 -11.11 -13.28 -20.37
C GLU A 320 -11.13 -14.81 -20.32
N GLY A 321 -12.13 -15.42 -19.67
CA GLY A 321 -12.19 -16.87 -19.47
C GLY A 321 -11.03 -17.41 -18.64
N LYS A 322 -10.57 -16.60 -17.67
CA LYS A 322 -9.50 -16.92 -16.73
C LYS A 322 -10.05 -17.14 -15.32
N GLU A 323 -9.18 -17.53 -14.41
CA GLU A 323 -9.46 -17.60 -12.98
C GLU A 323 -9.05 -16.30 -12.29
N SER A 324 -9.75 -15.94 -11.20
CA SER A 324 -9.34 -14.85 -10.31
C SER A 324 -7.98 -15.17 -9.67
N THR A 325 -7.16 -14.16 -9.48
CA THR A 325 -5.85 -14.30 -8.82
C THR A 325 -5.91 -14.08 -7.30
N GLY A 326 -7.12 -13.95 -6.72
CA GLY A 326 -7.29 -13.63 -5.31
C GLY A 326 -6.91 -12.18 -5.00
N ASN A 327 -7.26 -11.27 -5.92
CA ASN A 327 -6.97 -9.84 -5.82
C ASN A 327 -8.23 -8.97 -5.90
N GLY A 328 -9.41 -9.57 -5.67
CA GLY A 328 -10.68 -8.87 -5.60
C GLY A 328 -10.87 -8.21 -4.24
N PHE A 329 -10.50 -6.92 -4.08
CA PHE A 329 -10.62 -6.20 -2.82
C PHE A 329 -11.54 -4.99 -2.92
N ARG A 330 -12.12 -4.59 -1.80
CA ARG A 330 -12.97 -3.41 -1.66
C ARG A 330 -12.20 -2.30 -0.94
N THR A 331 -12.31 -1.08 -1.42
CA THR A 331 -11.77 0.08 -0.70
C THR A 331 -12.59 0.41 0.56
N SER A 332 -13.84 -0.04 0.62
CA SER A 332 -14.72 0.01 1.78
C SER A 332 -15.93 -0.90 1.57
N TYR A 333 -16.71 -1.19 2.62
CA TYR A 333 -17.99 -1.91 2.49
C TYR A 333 -19.01 -1.18 1.58
N LYS A 334 -18.81 0.10 1.28
CA LYS A 334 -19.66 0.91 0.37
C LYS A 334 -19.30 0.72 -1.10
N ALA A 335 -18.11 0.22 -1.38
CA ALA A 335 -17.57 0.11 -2.73
C ALA A 335 -17.83 -1.28 -3.34
N ALA A 336 -17.97 -1.32 -4.65
CA ALA A 336 -17.88 -2.55 -5.41
C ALA A 336 -16.46 -3.14 -5.34
N VAL A 337 -16.32 -4.44 -5.63
CA VAL A 337 -15.01 -5.10 -5.64
C VAL A 337 -14.16 -4.57 -6.80
N GLY A 338 -13.01 -4.01 -6.46
CA GLY A 338 -11.95 -3.62 -7.38
C GLY A 338 -10.85 -4.66 -7.45
N ILE A 339 -9.70 -4.27 -8.00
CA ILE A 339 -8.47 -5.06 -8.01
C ILE A 339 -7.42 -4.32 -7.20
N SER A 340 -6.87 -4.99 -6.18
CA SER A 340 -5.77 -4.49 -5.37
C SER A 340 -4.77 -5.61 -5.08
N PRO A 341 -3.49 -5.27 -4.85
CA PRO A 341 -2.50 -6.25 -4.45
C PRO A 341 -2.59 -6.58 -2.96
N THR A 342 -1.80 -7.55 -2.55
CA THR A 342 -1.46 -7.81 -1.15
C THR A 342 -0.15 -7.09 -0.79
N ASN A 343 0.97 -7.80 -0.69
CA ASN A 343 2.27 -7.18 -0.47
C ASN A 343 3.09 -7.29 -1.76
N VAL A 344 3.31 -6.17 -2.41
CA VAL A 344 4.08 -6.08 -3.65
C VAL A 344 5.50 -5.63 -3.35
N TYR A 345 6.47 -6.36 -3.88
CA TYR A 345 7.85 -5.93 -3.71
C TYR A 345 8.73 -6.31 -4.91
N LEU A 346 9.74 -5.47 -5.13
CA LEU A 346 10.87 -5.81 -5.98
C LEU A 346 11.80 -6.76 -5.21
N GLU A 347 12.12 -7.90 -5.81
CA GLU A 347 13.05 -8.87 -5.23
C GLU A 347 14.42 -8.22 -4.99
N PRO A 348 15.01 -8.34 -3.77
CA PRO A 348 16.29 -7.72 -3.47
C PRO A 348 17.42 -8.36 -4.27
N GLY A 349 18.39 -7.53 -4.65
CA GLY A 349 19.67 -7.95 -5.21
C GLY A 349 20.75 -8.11 -4.13
N ASP A 350 21.99 -8.18 -4.57
CA ASP A 350 23.15 -8.44 -3.71
C ASP A 350 23.97 -7.17 -3.40
N SER A 351 23.67 -6.02 -4.02
CA SER A 351 24.46 -4.80 -3.86
C SER A 351 24.11 -4.08 -2.55
N SER A 352 25.10 -3.64 -1.79
CA SER A 352 24.86 -2.67 -0.71
C SER A 352 24.49 -1.29 -1.31
N LEU A 353 23.88 -0.40 -0.52
CA LEU A 353 23.66 0.99 -0.94
C LEU A 353 24.99 1.67 -1.36
N GLU A 354 26.07 1.42 -0.63
CA GLU A 354 27.40 1.94 -0.99
C GLU A 354 27.88 1.44 -2.35
N ASP A 355 27.61 0.17 -2.71
CA ASP A 355 27.97 -0.37 -4.01
C ASP A 355 27.15 0.28 -5.12
N LEU A 356 25.87 0.58 -4.88
CA LEU A 356 25.03 1.32 -5.84
C LEU A 356 25.57 2.73 -6.06
N LEU A 357 25.97 3.43 -4.99
CA LEU A 357 26.58 4.78 -5.09
C LEU A 357 27.90 4.72 -5.86
N LYS A 358 28.78 3.75 -5.58
CA LYS A 358 30.04 3.54 -6.29
C LYS A 358 29.80 3.28 -7.79
N LYS A 359 28.81 2.46 -8.14
CA LYS A 359 28.46 2.18 -9.53
C LYS A 359 27.85 3.39 -10.24
N ALA A 360 27.13 4.26 -9.52
CA ALA A 360 26.60 5.50 -10.06
C ALA A 360 27.70 6.49 -10.41
N ASP A 361 28.82 6.47 -9.67
CA ASP A 361 30.01 7.32 -9.79
C ASP A 361 29.67 8.80 -9.59
N ASP A 362 29.31 9.55 -10.64
CA ASP A 362 28.76 10.89 -10.57
C ASP A 362 27.27 10.88 -10.92
N GLY A 363 26.40 11.17 -9.93
CA GLY A 363 24.96 11.06 -10.09
C GLY A 363 24.18 11.72 -8.95
N ILE A 364 22.95 11.28 -8.77
CA ILE A 364 22.07 11.78 -7.71
C ILE A 364 21.45 10.59 -6.95
N PHE A 365 21.54 10.64 -5.63
CA PHE A 365 20.84 9.74 -4.73
C PHE A 365 19.54 10.40 -4.29
N ILE A 366 18.41 9.97 -4.83
CA ILE A 366 17.07 10.48 -4.49
C ILE A 366 16.56 9.73 -3.26
N THR A 367 16.21 10.48 -2.22
CA THR A 367 15.73 9.92 -0.94
C THR A 367 14.25 10.21 -0.69
N SER A 368 13.66 11.16 -1.42
CA SER A 368 12.23 11.45 -1.32
C SER A 368 11.72 12.05 -2.62
N VAL A 369 10.46 11.76 -2.92
CA VAL A 369 9.69 12.36 -4.01
C VAL A 369 8.36 12.90 -3.47
N ALA A 370 7.80 13.90 -4.15
CA ALA A 370 6.51 14.46 -3.80
C ALA A 370 5.68 14.78 -5.04
N GLY A 371 4.36 14.63 -4.92
CA GLY A 371 3.43 14.96 -6.00
C GLY A 371 3.07 13.78 -6.91
N LEU A 372 3.36 12.54 -6.53
CA LEU A 372 3.00 11.34 -7.29
C LEU A 372 1.50 11.27 -7.62
N HIS A 373 0.61 11.78 -6.75
CA HIS A 373 -0.84 11.77 -6.98
C HIS A 373 -1.32 12.66 -8.14
N SER A 374 -0.49 13.59 -8.63
CA SER A 374 -0.84 14.53 -9.69
C SER A 374 0.22 14.66 -10.80
N GLY A 375 1.42 14.13 -10.56
CA GLY A 375 2.56 14.25 -11.46
C GLY A 375 2.81 13.02 -12.32
N LEU A 376 1.81 12.14 -12.51
CA LEU A 376 1.96 10.91 -13.31
C LEU A 376 0.74 10.64 -14.19
N ASP A 377 0.99 9.89 -15.26
CA ASP A 377 -0.01 9.31 -16.14
C ASP A 377 0.21 7.80 -16.23
N THR A 378 -0.71 7.04 -15.67
CA THR A 378 -0.62 5.57 -15.63
C THR A 378 -0.78 4.92 -17.00
N VAL A 379 -1.38 5.58 -17.98
CA VAL A 379 -1.58 5.05 -19.32
C VAL A 379 -0.30 5.16 -20.15
N SER A 380 0.28 6.36 -20.22
CA SER A 380 1.54 6.59 -20.93
C SER A 380 2.74 6.07 -20.16
N GLY A 381 2.67 6.03 -18.84
CA GLY A 381 3.77 5.73 -17.93
C GLY A 381 4.62 6.96 -17.56
N ASP A 382 4.28 8.15 -18.04
CA ASP A 382 5.05 9.36 -17.80
C ASP A 382 4.86 9.90 -16.40
N PHE A 383 5.92 10.41 -15.80
CA PHE A 383 5.87 11.10 -14.52
C PHE A 383 6.84 12.29 -14.49
N SER A 384 6.48 13.28 -13.66
CA SER A 384 7.32 14.44 -13.36
C SER A 384 6.98 14.89 -11.94
N VAL A 385 7.89 14.66 -11.00
CA VAL A 385 7.64 14.82 -9.57
C VAL A 385 8.79 15.58 -8.90
N GLN A 386 8.48 16.34 -7.86
CA GLN A 386 9.50 16.96 -7.03
C GLN A 386 10.36 15.89 -6.37
N ALA A 387 11.65 16.17 -6.24
CA ALA A 387 12.59 15.26 -5.63
C ALA A 387 13.60 15.99 -4.75
N MET A 388 14.12 15.25 -3.77
CA MET A 388 15.26 15.67 -2.95
C MET A 388 16.18 14.49 -2.66
N GLY A 389 17.39 14.78 -2.28
CA GLY A 389 18.38 13.75 -1.98
C GLY A 389 19.78 14.31 -1.87
N TYR A 390 20.75 13.65 -2.49
CA TYR A 390 22.16 14.01 -2.37
C TYR A 390 22.86 13.86 -3.72
N ARG A 391 23.82 14.73 -3.98
CA ARG A 391 24.75 14.52 -5.07
C ARG A 391 25.63 13.30 -4.77
N ILE A 392 25.86 12.48 -5.77
CA ILE A 392 26.89 11.43 -5.73
C ILE A 392 28.09 11.98 -6.46
N LYS A 393 29.28 11.90 -5.84
CA LYS A 393 30.54 12.33 -6.42
C LYS A 393 31.62 11.32 -6.14
N ASN A 394 32.28 10.82 -7.19
CA ASN A 394 33.26 9.73 -7.08
C ASN A 394 32.73 8.52 -6.27
N GLY A 395 31.45 8.17 -6.48
CA GLY A 395 30.81 7.04 -5.81
C GLY A 395 30.48 7.24 -4.32
N VAL A 396 30.51 8.46 -3.83
CA VAL A 396 30.23 8.78 -2.40
C VAL A 396 29.07 9.78 -2.31
N LYS A 397 28.24 9.60 -1.29
CA LYS A 397 27.18 10.54 -0.92
C LYS A 397 27.80 11.90 -0.55
N GLY A 398 27.46 12.95 -1.30
CA GLY A 398 27.96 14.32 -1.16
C GLY A 398 26.93 15.31 -0.62
N GLU A 399 26.92 16.50 -1.20
CA GLU A 399 26.09 17.62 -0.77
C GLU A 399 24.59 17.32 -0.92
N PRO A 400 23.73 17.84 -0.04
CA PRO A 400 22.29 17.69 -0.13
C PRO A 400 21.73 18.48 -1.33
N VAL A 401 20.73 17.90 -1.97
CA VAL A 401 20.06 18.43 -3.17
C VAL A 401 18.57 18.56 -2.90
N ASN A 402 18.02 19.75 -3.19
CA ASN A 402 16.59 20.04 -3.10
C ASN A 402 16.18 21.03 -4.21
N GLY A 403 14.87 21.19 -4.41
CA GLY A 403 14.35 22.10 -5.46
C GLY A 403 14.57 21.54 -6.86
N ILE A 404 14.61 20.25 -7.01
CA ILE A 404 14.74 19.54 -8.28
C ILE A 404 13.46 18.77 -8.61
N THR A 405 13.31 18.47 -9.90
CA THR A 405 12.26 17.58 -10.42
C THR A 405 12.90 16.38 -11.09
N ILE A 406 12.46 15.17 -10.77
CA ILE A 406 12.78 13.98 -11.53
C ILE A 406 11.64 13.68 -12.49
N SER A 407 11.96 13.50 -13.76
CA SER A 407 11.00 13.18 -14.82
C SER A 407 11.44 11.94 -15.59
N GLY A 408 10.47 11.15 -16.00
CA GLY A 408 10.74 9.93 -16.74
C GLY A 408 9.47 9.22 -17.17
N ASN A 409 9.67 7.97 -17.59
CA ASN A 409 8.59 7.06 -17.94
C ASN A 409 8.80 5.76 -17.17
N PHE A 410 7.80 5.31 -16.44
CA PHE A 410 7.87 4.14 -15.57
C PHE A 410 8.36 2.88 -16.30
N PHE A 411 7.85 2.63 -17.51
CA PHE A 411 8.27 1.47 -18.29
C PHE A 411 9.74 1.57 -18.72
N LYS A 412 10.22 2.80 -19.04
CA LYS A 412 11.63 3.06 -19.35
C LYS A 412 12.52 2.93 -18.10
N VAL A 413 12.03 3.32 -16.94
CA VAL A 413 12.74 3.08 -15.67
C VAL A 413 12.96 1.58 -15.48
N LEU A 414 11.93 0.75 -15.64
CA LEU A 414 12.06 -0.72 -15.54
C LEU A 414 13.06 -1.30 -16.57
N GLU A 415 13.13 -0.72 -17.78
CA GLU A 415 14.10 -1.11 -18.82
C GLU A 415 15.53 -0.59 -18.55
N SER A 416 15.72 0.33 -17.58
CA SER A 416 16.99 1.03 -17.33
C SER A 416 17.60 0.72 -15.95
N VAL A 417 17.00 -0.16 -15.16
CA VAL A 417 17.56 -0.59 -13.88
C VAL A 417 18.82 -1.42 -14.12
N GLU A 418 19.96 -0.91 -13.66
CA GLU A 418 21.26 -1.53 -13.80
C GLU A 418 21.60 -2.45 -12.63
N SER A 419 21.30 -2.00 -11.42
CA SER A 419 21.64 -2.73 -10.18
C SER A 419 20.58 -2.56 -9.12
N ILE A 420 20.40 -3.58 -8.30
CA ILE A 420 19.39 -3.64 -7.23
C ILE A 420 20.10 -3.87 -5.91
N GLY A 421 19.68 -3.14 -4.89
CA GLY A 421 20.18 -3.22 -3.52
C GLY A 421 19.70 -4.47 -2.79
N SER A 422 20.31 -4.71 -1.62
CA SER A 422 19.89 -5.76 -0.69
C SER A 422 19.00 -5.24 0.45
N ASP A 423 18.72 -3.93 0.47
CA ASP A 423 18.06 -3.18 1.53
C ASP A 423 16.54 -3.12 1.37
N LEU A 424 15.89 -4.28 1.08
CA LEU A 424 14.44 -4.33 0.97
C LEU A 424 13.77 -3.79 2.23
N ARG A 425 12.91 -2.79 2.05
CA ARG A 425 12.01 -2.27 3.08
C ARG A 425 10.64 -1.95 2.48
N PHE A 426 9.62 -2.06 3.32
CA PHE A 426 8.26 -1.67 2.96
C PHE A 426 7.95 -0.24 3.43
N THR A 427 7.11 0.47 2.67
CA THR A 427 6.57 1.80 3.04
C THR A 427 5.40 1.65 4.03
N LEU A 428 4.68 2.71 4.36
CA LEU A 428 3.43 2.60 5.11
C LEU A 428 2.36 1.88 4.26
N PRO A 429 1.58 0.95 4.84
CA PRO A 429 0.54 0.25 4.09
C PRO A 429 -0.58 1.20 3.67
N GLY A 430 -0.98 1.10 2.41
CA GLY A 430 -2.06 1.84 1.79
C GLY A 430 -3.07 0.90 1.11
N ASN A 431 -3.31 1.09 -0.19
CA ASN A 431 -4.09 0.17 -1.00
C ASN A 431 -3.23 -1.02 -1.48
N GLY A 432 -2.92 -1.90 -0.56
CA GLY A 432 -1.84 -2.88 -0.61
C GLY A 432 -0.65 -2.43 0.24
N HIS A 433 0.45 -3.15 0.19
CA HIS A 433 1.68 -2.81 0.88
C HIS A 433 2.86 -2.97 -0.07
N PHE A 434 3.65 -1.91 -0.23
CA PHE A 434 4.69 -1.86 -1.25
C PHE A 434 6.08 -1.80 -0.63
N GLY A 435 6.97 -2.64 -1.15
CA GLY A 435 8.36 -2.70 -0.73
C GLY A 435 9.33 -2.68 -1.92
N SER A 436 10.51 -2.14 -1.68
CA SER A 436 11.60 -2.17 -2.63
C SER A 436 12.95 -2.14 -1.91
N PRO A 437 14.00 -2.70 -2.47
CA PRO A 437 15.36 -2.26 -2.20
C PRO A 437 15.66 -0.97 -2.97
N SER A 438 16.76 -0.31 -2.61
CA SER A 438 17.33 0.79 -3.41
C SER A 438 17.76 0.29 -4.79
N ILE A 439 17.60 1.11 -5.82
CA ILE A 439 17.95 0.73 -7.20
C ILE A 439 18.80 1.79 -7.89
N LEU A 440 19.69 1.37 -8.77
CA LEU A 440 20.42 2.25 -9.69
C LEU A 440 19.75 2.25 -11.07
N VAL A 441 19.38 3.43 -11.54
CA VAL A 441 18.79 3.68 -12.87
C VAL A 441 19.73 4.57 -13.67
N ARG A 442 19.99 4.20 -14.92
CA ARG A 442 20.80 5.03 -15.83
C ARG A 442 19.93 6.00 -16.61
N GLY A 443 20.36 7.26 -16.65
CA GLY A 443 19.78 8.25 -17.55
C GLY A 443 18.40 8.78 -17.14
N ALA A 444 18.18 9.09 -15.86
CA ALA A 444 16.99 9.82 -15.43
C ALA A 444 17.15 11.33 -15.70
N SER A 445 16.07 11.97 -16.13
CA SER A 445 16.03 13.42 -16.36
C SER A 445 15.82 14.17 -15.06
N ILE A 446 16.74 15.05 -14.71
CA ILE A 446 16.64 15.94 -13.57
C ILE A 446 16.54 17.36 -14.07
N SER A 447 15.55 18.10 -13.59
CA SER A 447 15.44 19.55 -13.80
C SER A 447 15.72 20.26 -12.49
N GLY A 448 16.63 21.22 -12.51
CA GLY A 448 17.03 22.04 -11.37
C GLY A 448 17.20 23.48 -11.82
N ASN A 449 18.44 24.00 -11.76
CA ASN A 449 18.78 25.34 -12.26
C ASN A 449 18.83 25.41 -13.79
#